data_ae0b7fbbbf10fc7ceb7c2033afe3db94
#
_entry.id   ae0b7fbbbf10fc7ceb7c2033afe3db94
#
_cell.length_a   1.000
_cell.length_b   1.000
_cell.length_c   1.000
_cell.angle_alpha   90.00
_cell.angle_beta   90.00
_cell.angle_gamma   90.00
#
_symmetry.space_group_name_H-M   'P 1'
#
loop_
_entity.id
_entity.type
_entity.pdbx_description
1 polymer ?
#
loop_
_entity_poly.entity_id
_entity_poly.type
_entity_poly.pdbx_seq_one_letter_code
_entity_poly.pdbx_strand_id
1 'polypeptide(L)'
;MANRGQFGSKFGFIMAAAGSAVGLGNIWRFPYLTGENGGGAFVFIYLCCVLAIGIPLLFNEIALGRLTGKNPIGAFRDTGSNKFWIIGAILSLCVSFFVTSYYGVIAGWTIGYIYTSLMGVELSFAEFTANPSIVIPLFIGFIGLNLLIVTKDIAKGIEKASKILMPVLFVLVLVVIIRGLTLEGASAGLRYFLVPDFSKINAATFLKALSQCFFSMSIGWGIMITYGSYLSKNESIVKSALWIGVLDTTVALMGGLMIFPAVFAFGMEPNQGPTLVFQILPHIFSEMPGGNIVGAFFFLLLCIAALTSTISMIEVPGSWLIDEKKWSRKKAAWAVAIAAIVFGIPSALSKGANDTLTNMSIQFSGMTITSFMDIMDFIWGSFFIVIVSLFVCLYVGWIIGPAKIIAELSEGTPSFSTAKFAGVTAAQVWSFFIRFICPLVIIIVILNQFNVF
;
A
#
# COMPACT_ATOMS: atom_id res chain seq x y z
N MET A 1 21.75 7.10 -22.93
CA MET A 1 20.65 6.80 -21.98
C MET A 1 21.11 7.20 -20.60
N ALA A 2 20.33 7.98 -19.84
CA ALA A 2 20.66 8.24 -18.44
C ALA A 2 20.74 6.90 -17.71
N ASN A 3 21.78 6.70 -16.92
CA ASN A 3 21.99 5.47 -16.16
C ASN A 3 20.92 5.42 -15.05
N ARG A 4 19.80 4.73 -15.31
CA ARG A 4 18.63 4.70 -14.41
C ARG A 4 18.88 3.96 -13.11
N GLY A 5 19.99 3.26 -12.98
CA GLY A 5 20.22 2.30 -11.92
C GLY A 5 19.34 1.05 -12.08
N GLN A 6 19.74 -0.05 -11.48
CA GLN A 6 19.03 -1.33 -11.44
C GLN A 6 19.11 -1.89 -10.04
N PHE A 7 18.20 -2.79 -9.69
CA PHE A 7 18.33 -3.60 -8.50
C PHE A 7 19.57 -4.50 -8.63
N GLY A 8 20.38 -4.51 -7.58
CA GLY A 8 21.63 -5.30 -7.58
C GLY A 8 21.37 -6.78 -7.31
N SER A 9 20.17 -7.17 -6.84
CA SER A 9 19.83 -8.55 -6.51
C SER A 9 18.32 -8.79 -6.54
N LYS A 10 17.94 -10.03 -6.81
CA LYS A 10 16.56 -10.52 -6.70
C LYS A 10 15.98 -10.30 -5.31
N PHE A 11 16.75 -10.62 -4.27
CA PHE A 11 16.32 -10.39 -2.88
C PHE A 11 16.07 -8.92 -2.60
N GLY A 12 16.93 -8.01 -3.12
CA GLY A 12 16.74 -6.58 -3.00
C GLY A 12 15.49 -6.06 -3.69
N PHE A 13 15.19 -6.56 -4.90
CA PHE A 13 13.95 -6.24 -5.60
C PHE A 13 12.73 -6.72 -4.80
N ILE A 14 12.73 -7.98 -4.32
CA ILE A 14 11.61 -8.52 -3.52
C ILE A 14 11.42 -7.70 -2.24
N MET A 15 12.50 -7.37 -1.51
CA MET A 15 12.41 -6.56 -0.29
C MET A 15 11.92 -5.13 -0.57
N ALA A 16 12.33 -4.51 -1.68
CA ALA A 16 11.86 -3.18 -2.04
C ALA A 16 10.38 -3.19 -2.47
N ALA A 17 9.98 -4.14 -3.32
CA ALA A 17 8.60 -4.24 -3.79
C ALA A 17 7.64 -4.72 -2.68
N ALA A 18 8.06 -5.70 -1.86
CA ALA A 18 7.32 -6.08 -0.68
C ALA A 18 7.26 -4.95 0.35
N GLY A 19 8.35 -4.19 0.56
CA GLY A 19 8.35 -3.02 1.44
C GLY A 19 7.47 -1.88 0.93
N SER A 20 7.24 -1.79 -0.37
CA SER A 20 6.23 -0.89 -0.93
C SER A 20 4.81 -1.35 -0.63
N ALA A 21 4.56 -2.64 -0.76
CA ALA A 21 3.27 -3.25 -0.49
C ALA A 21 2.97 -3.26 1.03
N VAL A 22 3.94 -3.67 1.84
CA VAL A 22 3.86 -3.67 3.30
C VAL A 22 3.94 -2.25 3.84
N GLY A 23 2.82 -1.69 4.24
CA GLY A 23 2.70 -0.33 4.73
C GLY A 23 1.65 -0.16 5.83
N LEU A 24 1.18 1.07 6.02
CA LEU A 24 0.03 1.34 6.88
C LEU A 24 -1.22 0.57 6.42
N GLY A 25 -1.28 0.20 5.14
CA GLY A 25 -2.34 -0.63 4.59
C GLY A 25 -2.51 -1.98 5.30
N ASN A 26 -1.43 -2.62 5.71
CA ASN A 26 -1.44 -3.93 6.36
C ASN A 26 -1.64 -3.84 7.88
N ILE A 27 -1.05 -2.82 8.51
CA ILE A 27 -0.98 -2.72 9.96
C ILE A 27 -2.07 -1.80 10.52
N TRP A 28 -2.55 -0.86 9.72
CA TRP A 28 -3.59 0.08 10.11
C TRP A 28 -4.92 -0.21 9.39
N ARG A 29 -4.93 -0.17 8.04
CA ARG A 29 -6.17 -0.25 7.25
C ARG A 29 -6.79 -1.64 7.27
N PHE A 30 -6.00 -2.69 7.11
CA PHE A 30 -6.49 -4.07 7.10
C PHE A 30 -7.16 -4.49 8.43
N PRO A 31 -6.57 -4.22 9.62
CA PRO A 31 -7.24 -4.58 10.87
C PRO A 31 -8.57 -3.86 11.08
N TYR A 32 -8.67 -2.53 10.85
CA TYR A 32 -9.95 -1.88 11.06
C TYR A 32 -11.02 -2.34 10.08
N LEU A 33 -10.67 -2.56 8.80
CA LEU A 33 -11.61 -3.14 7.84
C LEU A 33 -12.04 -4.56 8.24
N THR A 34 -11.12 -5.35 8.79
CA THR A 34 -11.42 -6.68 9.32
C THR A 34 -12.39 -6.59 10.49
N GLY A 35 -12.16 -5.65 11.41
CA GLY A 35 -13.05 -5.39 12.55
C GLY A 35 -14.47 -4.97 12.15
N GLU A 36 -14.58 -4.11 11.14
CA GLU A 36 -15.88 -3.63 10.64
C GLU A 36 -16.65 -4.66 9.80
N ASN A 37 -15.95 -5.65 9.20
CA ASN A 37 -16.54 -6.53 8.18
C ASN A 37 -16.55 -8.01 8.57
N GLY A 38 -16.62 -8.33 9.88
CA GLY A 38 -16.87 -9.68 10.37
C GLY A 38 -15.64 -10.55 10.62
N GLY A 39 -14.49 -9.93 10.91
CA GLY A 39 -13.31 -10.65 11.39
C GLY A 39 -12.76 -11.66 10.38
N GLY A 40 -12.70 -12.95 10.79
CA GLY A 40 -12.16 -14.03 9.98
C GLY A 40 -12.85 -14.23 8.62
N ALA A 41 -14.13 -13.85 8.49
CA ALA A 41 -14.84 -13.89 7.21
C ALA A 41 -14.24 -12.92 6.19
N PHE A 42 -13.95 -11.70 6.61
CA PHE A 42 -13.25 -10.70 5.79
C PHE A 42 -11.84 -11.17 5.41
N VAL A 43 -11.09 -11.74 6.36
CA VAL A 43 -9.75 -12.30 6.13
C VAL A 43 -9.80 -13.37 5.03
N PHE A 44 -10.77 -14.28 5.09
CA PHE A 44 -10.94 -15.32 4.07
C PHE A 44 -11.17 -14.75 2.67
N ILE A 45 -12.10 -13.78 2.55
CA ILE A 45 -12.38 -13.11 1.27
C ILE A 45 -11.17 -12.33 0.76
N TYR A 46 -10.45 -11.63 1.65
CA TYR A 46 -9.22 -10.93 1.30
C TYR A 46 -8.17 -11.87 0.72
N LEU A 47 -7.93 -13.03 1.34
CA LEU A 47 -7.01 -14.04 0.82
C LEU A 47 -7.41 -14.54 -0.58
N CYS A 48 -8.71 -14.77 -0.80
CA CYS A 48 -9.23 -15.11 -2.12
C CYS A 48 -8.97 -14.00 -3.15
N CYS A 49 -9.18 -12.72 -2.78
CA CYS A 49 -8.92 -11.57 -3.64
C CYS A 49 -7.43 -11.43 -3.98
N VAL A 50 -6.54 -11.63 -3.02
CA VAL A 50 -5.08 -11.59 -3.23
C VAL A 50 -4.67 -12.64 -4.26
N LEU A 51 -5.13 -13.89 -4.10
CA LEU A 51 -4.75 -14.99 -4.99
C LEU A 51 -5.36 -14.85 -6.39
N ALA A 52 -6.64 -14.51 -6.48
CA ALA A 52 -7.37 -14.51 -7.75
C ALA A 52 -7.19 -13.22 -8.56
N ILE A 53 -6.98 -12.09 -7.92
CA ILE A 53 -6.94 -10.77 -8.56
C ILE A 53 -5.60 -10.09 -8.35
N GLY A 54 -5.12 -9.99 -7.09
CA GLY A 54 -3.92 -9.25 -6.73
C GLY A 54 -2.66 -9.78 -7.41
N ILE A 55 -2.37 -11.07 -7.28
CA ILE A 55 -1.18 -11.69 -7.88
C ILE A 55 -1.19 -11.61 -9.42
N PRO A 56 -2.28 -11.93 -10.14
CA PRO A 56 -2.36 -11.71 -11.58
C PRO A 56 -2.08 -10.27 -12.03
N LEU A 57 -2.57 -9.26 -11.27
CA LEU A 57 -2.32 -7.86 -11.58
C LEU A 57 -0.88 -7.43 -11.27
N LEU A 58 -0.25 -7.98 -10.21
CA LEU A 58 1.18 -7.78 -9.96
C LEU A 58 2.04 -8.27 -11.14
N PHE A 59 1.72 -9.44 -11.70
CA PHE A 59 2.40 -9.92 -12.91
C PHE A 59 2.31 -8.92 -14.04
N ASN A 60 1.13 -8.33 -14.27
CA ASN A 60 0.90 -7.32 -15.29
C ASN A 60 1.84 -6.12 -15.15
N GLU A 61 1.80 -5.50 -13.97
CA GLU A 61 2.52 -4.23 -13.75
C GLU A 61 4.03 -4.43 -13.79
N ILE A 62 4.55 -5.46 -13.11
CA ILE A 62 5.98 -5.75 -13.10
C ILE A 62 6.48 -6.10 -14.51
N ALA A 63 5.72 -6.93 -15.25
CA ALA A 63 6.08 -7.31 -16.60
C ALA A 63 6.04 -6.14 -17.57
N LEU A 64 5.03 -5.26 -17.49
CA LEU A 64 4.95 -4.05 -18.32
C LEU A 64 6.13 -3.12 -18.07
N GLY A 65 6.51 -2.94 -16.80
CA GLY A 65 7.69 -2.17 -16.41
C GLY A 65 8.98 -2.75 -16.96
N ARG A 66 9.22 -4.07 -16.78
CA ARG A 66 10.44 -4.76 -17.24
C ARG A 66 10.53 -4.83 -18.76
N LEU A 67 9.40 -5.05 -19.43
CA LEU A 67 9.32 -5.10 -20.91
C LEU A 67 9.84 -3.81 -21.54
N THR A 68 9.51 -2.67 -20.96
CA THR A 68 9.81 -1.35 -21.51
C THR A 68 11.07 -0.71 -20.91
N GLY A 69 11.44 -1.07 -19.70
CA GLY A 69 12.51 -0.42 -18.94
C GLY A 69 12.24 1.06 -18.65
N LYS A 70 10.97 1.49 -18.57
CA LYS A 70 10.57 2.91 -18.42
C LYS A 70 9.56 3.13 -17.28
N ASN A 71 9.43 4.41 -16.91
CA ASN A 71 8.37 4.87 -16.02
C ASN A 71 6.97 4.57 -16.61
N PRO A 72 5.88 4.65 -15.84
CA PRO A 72 4.55 4.27 -16.33
C PRO A 72 4.15 4.98 -17.63
N ILE A 73 4.37 6.30 -17.76
CA ILE A 73 4.02 7.05 -18.99
C ILE A 73 4.83 6.56 -20.18
N GLY A 74 6.14 6.36 -20.00
CA GLY A 74 7.02 5.81 -21.03
C GLY A 74 6.64 4.39 -21.41
N ALA A 75 6.22 3.56 -20.43
CA ALA A 75 5.81 2.19 -20.66
C ALA A 75 4.57 2.09 -21.56
N PHE A 76 3.55 2.90 -21.29
CA PHE A 76 2.35 2.94 -22.15
C PHE A 76 2.65 3.51 -23.54
N ARG A 77 3.44 4.60 -23.62
CA ARG A 77 3.79 5.22 -24.90
C ARG A 77 4.57 4.29 -25.81
N ASP A 78 5.58 3.61 -25.31
CA ASP A 78 6.50 2.81 -26.11
C ASP A 78 5.94 1.44 -26.51
N THR A 79 4.86 0.99 -25.88
CA THR A 79 4.13 -0.22 -26.28
C THR A 79 3.07 0.04 -27.35
N GLY A 80 3.02 1.26 -27.90
CA GLY A 80 2.18 1.60 -29.06
C GLY A 80 0.77 2.04 -28.72
N SER A 81 0.55 2.60 -27.51
CA SER A 81 -0.75 3.10 -27.09
C SER A 81 -1.16 4.38 -27.83
N ASN A 82 -2.45 4.53 -28.07
CA ASN A 82 -3.01 5.83 -28.41
C ASN A 82 -3.03 6.75 -27.16
N LYS A 83 -3.31 8.05 -27.38
CA LYS A 83 -3.33 9.06 -26.32
C LYS A 83 -4.27 8.73 -25.15
N PHE A 84 -5.36 7.99 -25.41
CA PHE A 84 -6.34 7.60 -24.40
C PHE A 84 -5.71 6.74 -23.28
N TRP A 85 -4.91 5.74 -23.66
CA TRP A 85 -4.30 4.84 -22.68
C TRP A 85 -3.23 5.51 -21.82
N ILE A 86 -2.60 6.57 -22.34
CA ILE A 86 -1.62 7.37 -21.56
C ILE A 86 -2.30 8.05 -20.36
N ILE A 87 -3.62 8.31 -20.42
CA ILE A 87 -4.38 8.84 -19.29
C ILE A 87 -4.24 7.94 -18.06
N GLY A 88 -4.36 6.61 -18.23
CA GLY A 88 -4.16 5.66 -17.13
C GLY A 88 -2.77 5.75 -16.50
N ALA A 89 -1.74 5.93 -17.31
CA ALA A 89 -0.38 6.12 -16.82
C ALA A 89 -0.18 7.47 -16.11
N ILE A 90 -0.79 8.54 -16.58
CA ILE A 90 -0.77 9.84 -15.89
C ILE A 90 -1.50 9.73 -14.55
N LEU A 91 -2.67 9.10 -14.52
CA LEU A 91 -3.42 8.89 -13.28
C LEU A 91 -2.62 8.07 -12.26
N SER A 92 -1.88 7.03 -12.69
CA SER A 92 -1.03 6.26 -11.77
C SER A 92 0.06 7.11 -11.12
N LEU A 93 0.64 8.05 -11.88
CA LEU A 93 1.60 9.02 -11.37
C LEU A 93 0.95 9.99 -10.37
N CYS A 94 -0.26 10.48 -10.68
CA CYS A 94 -1.04 11.33 -9.79
C CYS A 94 -1.41 10.60 -8.50
N VAL A 95 -1.85 9.34 -8.59
CA VAL A 95 -2.15 8.50 -7.41
C VAL A 95 -0.93 8.45 -6.48
N SER A 96 0.22 8.02 -6.99
CA SER A 96 1.44 7.96 -6.17
C SER A 96 1.82 9.31 -5.56
N PHE A 97 1.71 10.39 -6.31
CA PHE A 97 2.07 11.74 -5.85
C PHE A 97 1.11 12.25 -4.76
N PHE A 98 -0.20 12.26 -5.03
CA PHE A 98 -1.18 12.81 -4.10
C PHE A 98 -1.33 11.95 -2.85
N VAL A 99 -1.22 10.62 -2.98
CA VAL A 99 -1.18 9.77 -1.79
C VAL A 99 0.06 10.08 -0.94
N THR A 100 1.25 10.24 -1.53
CA THR A 100 2.44 10.66 -0.77
C THR A 100 2.19 11.91 0.06
N SER A 101 1.41 12.87 -0.43
CA SER A 101 1.18 14.14 0.25
C SER A 101 0.40 13.98 1.56
N TYR A 102 -0.71 13.22 1.60
CA TYR A 102 -1.47 13.03 2.83
C TYR A 102 -0.96 11.86 3.69
N TYR A 103 -0.48 10.79 3.07
CA TYR A 103 0.09 9.63 3.75
C TYR A 103 1.34 9.99 4.54
N GLY A 104 2.15 10.93 4.01
CA GLY A 104 3.30 11.49 4.71
C GLY A 104 2.93 12.20 6.01
N VAL A 105 1.74 12.82 6.08
CA VAL A 105 1.23 13.43 7.32
C VAL A 105 0.92 12.36 8.36
N ILE A 106 0.19 11.30 7.97
CA ILE A 106 -0.13 10.17 8.86
C ILE A 106 1.16 9.49 9.34
N ALA A 107 2.12 9.33 8.45
CA ALA A 107 3.43 8.79 8.79
C ALA A 107 4.22 9.70 9.74
N GLY A 108 4.10 11.02 9.60
CA GLY A 108 4.64 11.99 10.54
C GLY A 108 4.07 11.83 11.96
N TRP A 109 2.76 11.52 12.08
CA TRP A 109 2.14 11.24 13.39
C TRP A 109 2.82 10.07 14.11
N THR A 110 3.25 9.03 13.38
CA THR A 110 3.93 7.89 14.02
C THR A 110 5.19 8.30 14.75
N ILE A 111 5.96 9.29 14.23
CA ILE A 111 7.15 9.83 14.91
C ILE A 111 6.76 10.52 16.22
N GLY A 112 5.69 11.29 16.21
CA GLY A 112 5.17 11.93 17.42
C GLY A 112 4.74 10.90 18.47
N TYR A 113 4.03 9.85 18.03
CA TYR A 113 3.57 8.77 18.92
C TYR A 113 4.71 7.88 19.45
N ILE A 114 5.82 7.74 18.74
CA ILE A 114 7.04 7.13 19.33
C ILE A 114 7.50 7.94 20.54
N TYR A 115 7.57 9.27 20.41
CA TYR A 115 8.00 10.15 21.49
C TYR A 115 7.03 10.12 22.67
N THR A 116 5.72 10.29 22.43
CA THR A 116 4.71 10.29 23.51
C THR A 116 4.66 8.95 24.24
N SER A 117 4.78 7.82 23.52
CA SER A 117 4.84 6.49 24.13
C SER A 117 6.07 6.34 25.03
N LEU A 118 7.26 6.71 24.57
CA LEU A 118 8.49 6.60 25.37
C LEU A 118 8.45 7.45 26.63
N MET A 119 7.85 8.65 26.56
CA MET A 119 7.76 9.58 27.68
C MET A 119 6.57 9.30 28.60
N GLY A 120 5.69 8.37 28.24
CA GLY A 120 4.45 8.10 28.99
C GLY A 120 3.49 9.30 29.01
N VAL A 121 3.52 10.13 27.97
CA VAL A 121 2.65 11.29 27.83
C VAL A 121 1.37 10.86 27.13
N GLU A 122 0.25 10.95 27.82
CA GLU A 122 -1.06 10.79 27.22
C GLU A 122 -1.47 12.10 26.55
N LEU A 123 -1.53 12.09 25.23
CA LEU A 123 -2.05 13.19 24.43
C LEU A 123 -3.20 12.64 23.57
N SER A 124 -4.36 13.29 23.65
CA SER A 124 -5.48 12.86 22.84
C SER A 124 -5.16 13.05 21.34
N PHE A 125 -5.67 12.15 20.49
CA PHE A 125 -5.46 12.24 19.04
C PHE A 125 -5.93 13.58 18.49
N ALA A 126 -7.06 14.09 19.00
CA ALA A 126 -7.63 15.36 18.58
C ALA A 126 -6.70 16.55 18.92
N GLU A 127 -6.16 16.59 20.14
CA GLU A 127 -5.21 17.64 20.56
C GLU A 127 -3.92 17.56 19.79
N PHE A 128 -3.41 16.35 19.54
CA PHE A 128 -2.20 16.12 18.76
C PHE A 128 -2.36 16.63 17.33
N THR A 129 -3.43 16.22 16.63
CA THR A 129 -3.64 16.56 15.21
C THR A 129 -4.09 18.01 15.00
N ALA A 130 -4.71 18.63 16.00
CA ALA A 130 -5.10 20.03 15.96
C ALA A 130 -3.93 21.01 16.16
N ASN A 131 -2.73 20.51 16.50
CA ASN A 131 -1.57 21.38 16.73
C ASN A 131 -0.65 21.43 15.50
N PRO A 132 -0.73 22.47 14.65
CA PRO A 132 0.10 22.59 13.45
C PRO A 132 1.59 22.71 13.75
N SER A 133 1.97 23.25 14.92
CA SER A 133 3.37 23.37 15.35
C SER A 133 4.02 22.01 15.66
N ILE A 134 3.22 20.98 15.86
CA ILE A 134 3.70 19.59 16.04
C ILE A 134 3.60 18.85 14.71
N VAL A 135 2.43 18.84 14.08
CA VAL A 135 2.13 17.98 12.93
C VAL A 135 2.96 18.35 11.69
N ILE A 136 3.10 19.65 11.39
CA ILE A 136 3.83 20.10 10.19
C ILE A 136 5.32 19.77 10.26
N PRO A 137 6.07 20.04 11.34
CA PRO A 137 7.47 19.64 11.45
C PRO A 137 7.69 18.12 11.38
N LEU A 138 6.80 17.33 12.00
CA LEU A 138 6.86 15.87 11.94
C LEU A 138 6.65 15.36 10.51
N PHE A 139 5.69 15.91 9.80
CA PHE A 139 5.44 15.63 8.38
C PHE A 139 6.67 15.96 7.52
N ILE A 140 7.21 17.18 7.64
CA ILE A 140 8.41 17.61 6.90
C ILE A 140 9.60 16.71 7.25
N GLY A 141 9.79 16.39 8.53
CA GLY A 141 10.83 15.48 9.00
C GLY A 141 10.71 14.09 8.37
N PHE A 142 9.48 13.55 8.30
CA PHE A 142 9.23 12.25 7.67
C PHE A 142 9.54 12.27 6.16
N ILE A 143 9.12 13.31 5.43
CA ILE A 143 9.50 13.47 4.01
C ILE A 143 11.01 13.64 3.86
N GLY A 144 11.67 14.32 4.81
CA GLY A 144 13.12 14.44 4.88
C GLY A 144 13.83 13.08 5.01
N LEU A 145 13.30 12.15 5.83
CA LEU A 145 13.83 10.78 5.92
C LEU A 145 13.77 10.06 4.57
N ASN A 146 12.68 10.23 3.82
CA ASN A 146 12.57 9.67 2.47
C ASN A 146 13.66 10.21 1.54
N LEU A 147 13.92 11.53 1.58
CA LEU A 147 14.96 12.16 0.76
C LEU A 147 16.35 11.59 0.99
N LEU A 148 16.69 11.23 2.25
CA LEU A 148 17.99 10.60 2.57
C LEU A 148 18.20 9.28 1.82
N ILE A 149 17.11 8.62 1.43
CA ILE A 149 17.11 7.33 0.74
C ILE A 149 16.98 7.52 -0.77
N VAL A 150 15.93 8.22 -1.22
CA VAL A 150 15.56 8.34 -2.64
C VAL A 150 16.58 9.15 -3.46
N THR A 151 17.31 10.07 -2.83
CA THR A 151 18.38 10.84 -3.51
C THR A 151 19.59 9.98 -3.89
N LYS A 152 19.74 8.79 -3.30
CA LYS A 152 20.77 7.81 -3.65
C LYS A 152 20.33 6.98 -4.86
N ASP A 153 21.27 6.21 -5.44
CA ASP A 153 20.96 5.27 -6.51
C ASP A 153 20.02 4.14 -6.05
N ILE A 154 19.34 3.46 -6.99
CA ILE A 154 18.38 2.38 -6.69
C ILE A 154 19.01 1.34 -5.75
N ALA A 155 20.19 0.80 -6.13
CA ALA A 155 20.87 -0.22 -5.34
C ALA A 155 21.37 0.29 -3.97
N LYS A 156 21.95 1.52 -3.95
CA LYS A 156 22.53 2.10 -2.71
C LYS A 156 21.53 2.82 -1.83
N GLY A 157 20.36 3.19 -2.34
CA GLY A 157 19.29 3.85 -1.64
C GLY A 157 18.16 2.89 -1.32
N ILE A 158 17.24 2.72 -2.25
CA ILE A 158 15.99 1.98 -2.08
C ILE A 158 16.24 0.53 -1.69
N GLU A 159 17.07 -0.20 -2.44
CA GLU A 159 17.36 -1.61 -2.17
C GLU A 159 18.04 -1.81 -0.82
N LYS A 160 19.07 -1.00 -0.51
CA LYS A 160 19.79 -1.11 0.76
C LYS A 160 18.88 -0.80 1.96
N ALA A 161 18.06 0.25 1.85
CA ALA A 161 17.11 0.61 2.90
C ALA A 161 16.10 -0.52 3.12
N SER A 162 15.48 -1.05 2.05
CA SER A 162 14.49 -2.11 2.15
C SER A 162 15.06 -3.41 2.72
N LYS A 163 16.29 -3.78 2.37
CA LYS A 163 17.00 -4.96 2.93
C LYS A 163 17.21 -4.87 4.45
N ILE A 164 17.26 -3.67 5.01
CA ILE A 164 17.42 -3.46 6.45
C ILE A 164 16.07 -3.28 7.12
N LEU A 165 15.22 -2.39 6.57
CA LEU A 165 13.96 -1.99 7.19
C LEU A 165 12.94 -3.14 7.24
N MET A 166 12.86 -3.98 6.19
CA MET A 166 11.90 -5.08 6.16
C MET A 166 12.16 -6.15 7.24
N PRO A 167 13.37 -6.70 7.42
CA PRO A 167 13.63 -7.61 8.52
C PRO A 167 13.41 -6.97 9.91
N VAL A 168 13.79 -5.70 10.10
CA VAL A 168 13.52 -4.97 11.35
C VAL A 168 12.01 -4.88 11.60
N LEU A 169 11.23 -4.55 10.57
CA LEU A 169 9.77 -4.52 10.66
C LEU A 169 9.20 -5.87 11.11
N PHE A 170 9.63 -6.98 10.49
CA PHE A 170 9.18 -8.32 10.89
C PHE A 170 9.49 -8.64 12.35
N VAL A 171 10.70 -8.30 12.82
CA VAL A 171 11.09 -8.50 14.24
C VAL A 171 10.20 -7.68 15.16
N LEU A 172 9.97 -6.40 14.86
CA LEU A 172 9.12 -5.53 15.67
C LEU A 172 7.67 -6.03 15.72
N VAL A 173 7.10 -6.47 14.58
CA VAL A 173 5.75 -7.07 14.54
C VAL A 173 5.69 -8.30 15.47
N LEU A 174 6.68 -9.20 15.40
CA LEU A 174 6.71 -10.40 16.24
C LEU A 174 6.77 -10.04 17.73
N VAL A 175 7.57 -9.05 18.13
CA VAL A 175 7.66 -8.60 19.53
C VAL A 175 6.29 -8.12 20.03
N VAL A 176 5.58 -7.29 19.25
CA VAL A 176 4.27 -6.78 19.65
C VAL A 176 3.22 -7.89 19.67
N ILE A 177 3.24 -8.82 18.70
CA ILE A 177 2.34 -10.00 18.67
C ILE A 177 2.55 -10.84 19.94
N ILE A 178 3.80 -11.22 20.26
CA ILE A 178 4.10 -12.04 21.43
C ILE A 178 3.55 -11.38 22.69
N ARG A 179 3.76 -10.07 22.84
CA ARG A 179 3.23 -9.33 23.99
C ARG A 179 1.70 -9.32 24.02
N GLY A 180 1.03 -9.08 22.89
CA GLY A 180 -0.43 -9.11 22.80
C GLY A 180 -1.03 -10.47 23.16
N LEU A 181 -0.37 -11.56 22.73
CA LEU A 181 -0.82 -12.92 23.01
C LEU A 181 -0.64 -13.34 24.49
N THR A 182 0.19 -12.67 25.27
CA THR A 182 0.36 -12.92 26.72
C THR A 182 -0.72 -12.25 27.56
N LEU A 183 -1.61 -11.44 26.98
CA LEU A 183 -2.69 -10.77 27.70
C LEU A 183 -3.81 -11.74 28.03
N GLU A 184 -4.41 -11.58 29.20
CA GLU A 184 -5.60 -12.32 29.61
C GLU A 184 -6.78 -11.92 28.71
N GLY A 185 -7.51 -12.90 28.17
CA GLY A 185 -8.61 -12.64 27.21
C GLY A 185 -8.18 -12.58 25.74
N ALA A 186 -6.88 -12.61 25.40
CA ALA A 186 -6.36 -12.55 24.02
C ALA A 186 -6.96 -13.62 23.08
N SER A 187 -7.34 -14.78 23.62
CA SER A 187 -7.91 -15.90 22.86
C SER A 187 -9.22 -15.54 22.14
N ALA A 188 -10.03 -14.65 22.70
CA ALA A 188 -11.27 -14.19 22.07
C ALA A 188 -10.97 -13.40 20.78
N GLY A 189 -9.96 -12.53 20.82
CA GLY A 189 -9.50 -11.77 19.66
C GLY A 189 -8.91 -12.66 18.58
N LEU A 190 -8.13 -13.70 18.96
CA LEU A 190 -7.62 -14.70 18.03
C LEU A 190 -8.76 -15.45 17.33
N ARG A 191 -9.77 -15.87 18.10
CA ARG A 191 -10.92 -16.57 17.53
C ARG A 191 -11.69 -15.68 16.56
N TYR A 192 -11.94 -14.41 16.94
CA TYR A 192 -12.61 -13.43 16.07
C TYR A 192 -11.86 -13.25 14.74
N PHE A 193 -10.54 -13.16 14.79
CA PHE A 193 -9.70 -12.90 13.63
C PHE A 193 -9.50 -14.12 12.73
N LEU A 194 -9.33 -15.32 13.31
CA LEU A 194 -8.92 -16.53 12.57
C LEU A 194 -10.07 -17.42 12.18
N VAL A 195 -11.22 -17.39 12.90
CA VAL A 195 -12.35 -18.26 12.62
C VAL A 195 -13.39 -17.52 11.78
N PRO A 196 -13.59 -17.92 10.51
CA PRO A 196 -14.51 -17.25 9.62
C PRO A 196 -15.97 -17.57 10.00
N ASP A 197 -16.77 -16.53 10.20
CA ASP A 197 -18.23 -16.63 10.26
C ASP A 197 -18.80 -16.27 8.89
N PHE A 198 -19.05 -17.28 8.07
CA PHE A 198 -19.53 -17.09 6.70
C PHE A 198 -20.90 -16.43 6.60
N SER A 199 -21.69 -16.40 7.68
CA SER A 199 -22.97 -15.69 7.71
C SER A 199 -22.83 -14.17 7.58
N LYS A 200 -21.64 -13.63 7.86
CA LYS A 200 -21.30 -12.20 7.77
C LYS A 200 -20.82 -11.76 6.38
N ILE A 201 -20.65 -12.72 5.45
CA ILE A 201 -20.22 -12.38 4.10
C ILE A 201 -21.40 -11.80 3.31
N ASN A 202 -21.16 -10.62 2.76
CA ASN A 202 -22.08 -9.94 1.85
C ASN A 202 -21.29 -9.25 0.72
N ALA A 203 -21.97 -8.62 -0.22
CA ALA A 203 -21.34 -7.94 -1.33
C ALA A 203 -20.40 -6.82 -0.87
N ALA A 204 -20.76 -6.07 0.17
CA ALA A 204 -19.92 -5.00 0.72
C ALA A 204 -18.62 -5.55 1.32
N THR A 205 -18.65 -6.69 2.03
CA THR A 205 -17.46 -7.38 2.55
C THR A 205 -16.49 -7.72 1.42
N PHE A 206 -17.01 -8.29 0.32
CA PHE A 206 -16.19 -8.64 -0.85
C PHE A 206 -15.55 -7.41 -1.48
N LEU A 207 -16.31 -6.33 -1.68
CA LEU A 207 -15.83 -5.11 -2.33
C LEU A 207 -14.79 -4.38 -1.49
N LYS A 208 -14.97 -4.34 -0.16
CA LYS A 208 -13.98 -3.79 0.78
C LYS A 208 -12.70 -4.63 0.82
N ALA A 209 -12.81 -5.96 0.80
CA ALA A 209 -11.66 -6.85 0.76
C ALA A 209 -10.86 -6.69 -0.54
N LEU A 210 -11.53 -6.51 -1.67
CA LEU A 210 -10.88 -6.28 -2.96
C LEU A 210 -10.22 -4.90 -3.02
N SER A 211 -10.88 -3.85 -2.52
CA SER A 211 -10.28 -2.52 -2.38
C SER A 211 -9.03 -2.56 -1.49
N GLN A 212 -9.09 -3.32 -0.40
CA GLN A 212 -7.94 -3.54 0.47
C GLN A 212 -6.81 -4.28 -0.25
N CYS A 213 -7.12 -5.27 -1.08
CA CYS A 213 -6.13 -5.98 -1.89
C CYS A 213 -5.38 -5.04 -2.83
N PHE A 214 -6.07 -4.14 -3.55
CA PHE A 214 -5.42 -3.17 -4.44
C PHE A 214 -4.54 -2.18 -3.68
N PHE A 215 -5.05 -1.68 -2.56
CA PHE A 215 -4.30 -0.75 -1.71
C PHE A 215 -3.03 -1.40 -1.16
N SER A 216 -3.17 -2.58 -0.52
CA SER A 216 -2.08 -3.30 0.13
C SER A 216 -0.98 -3.70 -0.85
N MET A 217 -1.34 -4.30 -1.99
CA MET A 217 -0.36 -4.79 -2.97
C MET A 217 0.21 -3.69 -3.88
N SER A 218 -0.08 -2.42 -3.62
CA SER A 218 0.38 -1.28 -4.44
C SER A 218 0.01 -1.38 -5.93
N ILE A 219 -1.16 -1.96 -6.24
CA ILE A 219 -1.67 -2.12 -7.62
C ILE A 219 -2.42 -0.85 -8.02
N GLY A 220 -2.20 -0.36 -9.25
CA GLY A 220 -2.80 0.88 -9.74
C GLY A 220 -2.03 2.15 -9.35
N TRP A 221 -0.88 2.02 -8.69
CA TRP A 221 -0.07 3.16 -8.25
C TRP A 221 1.06 3.52 -9.21
N GLY A 222 1.30 2.69 -10.23
CA GLY A 222 2.46 2.78 -11.11
C GLY A 222 3.79 2.37 -10.43
N ILE A 223 3.74 1.95 -9.16
CA ILE A 223 4.92 1.54 -8.40
C ILE A 223 5.50 0.26 -8.97
N MET A 224 4.68 -0.76 -9.19
CA MET A 224 5.14 -2.06 -9.68
C MET A 224 5.62 -1.97 -11.13
N ILE A 225 5.07 -1.07 -11.95
CA ILE A 225 5.60 -0.73 -13.28
C ILE A 225 6.99 -0.08 -13.14
N THR A 226 7.11 0.91 -12.25
CA THR A 226 8.39 1.62 -12.02
C THR A 226 9.47 0.66 -11.51
N TYR A 227 9.18 -0.15 -10.50
CA TYR A 227 10.14 -1.11 -9.94
C TYR A 227 10.44 -2.26 -10.91
N GLY A 228 9.44 -2.72 -11.66
CA GLY A 228 9.62 -3.68 -12.74
C GLY A 228 10.61 -3.17 -13.80
N SER A 229 10.60 -1.86 -14.08
CA SER A 229 11.54 -1.24 -15.04
C SER A 229 13.01 -1.25 -14.60
N TYR A 230 13.28 -1.49 -13.31
CA TYR A 230 14.62 -1.64 -12.75
C TYR A 230 15.03 -3.11 -12.55
N LEU A 231 14.13 -4.06 -12.89
CA LEU A 231 14.38 -5.49 -12.72
C LEU A 231 15.17 -6.04 -13.91
N SER A 232 16.23 -6.80 -13.61
CA SER A 232 17.04 -7.49 -14.61
C SER A 232 16.22 -8.53 -15.39
N LYS A 233 16.55 -8.72 -16.68
CA LYS A 233 15.93 -9.75 -17.55
C LYS A 233 16.15 -11.19 -17.05
N ASN A 234 17.23 -11.43 -16.33
CA ASN A 234 17.57 -12.77 -15.81
C ASN A 234 16.71 -13.17 -14.60
N GLU A 235 15.98 -12.22 -14.00
CA GLU A 235 15.18 -12.48 -12.82
C GLU A 235 13.77 -12.98 -13.16
N SER A 236 13.26 -13.92 -12.38
CA SER A 236 11.90 -14.44 -12.54
C SER A 236 10.87 -13.48 -11.96
N ILE A 237 10.05 -12.84 -12.79
CA ILE A 237 8.91 -12.01 -12.33
C ILE A 237 7.92 -12.86 -11.55
N VAL A 238 7.58 -14.05 -12.04
CA VAL A 238 6.56 -14.92 -11.43
C VAL A 238 6.94 -15.25 -9.98
N LYS A 239 8.18 -15.74 -9.77
CA LYS A 239 8.66 -16.06 -8.42
C LYS A 239 8.74 -14.82 -7.52
N SER A 240 9.18 -13.70 -8.07
CA SER A 240 9.30 -12.46 -7.29
C SER A 240 7.93 -11.92 -6.87
N ALA A 241 6.96 -11.85 -7.77
CA ALA A 241 5.62 -11.37 -7.47
C ALA A 241 4.86 -12.31 -6.50
N LEU A 242 5.07 -13.63 -6.60
CA LEU A 242 4.53 -14.56 -5.59
C LEU A 242 5.10 -14.27 -4.20
N TRP A 243 6.42 -14.05 -4.08
CA TRP A 243 7.03 -13.69 -2.80
C TRP A 243 6.56 -12.33 -2.28
N ILE A 244 6.35 -11.34 -3.15
CA ILE A 244 5.77 -10.04 -2.78
C ILE A 244 4.38 -10.24 -2.19
N GLY A 245 3.51 -11.00 -2.87
CA GLY A 245 2.17 -11.30 -2.39
C GLY A 245 2.15 -12.07 -1.07
N VAL A 246 3.05 -13.07 -0.91
CA VAL A 246 3.19 -13.82 0.35
C VAL A 246 3.64 -12.91 1.49
N LEU A 247 4.66 -12.08 1.29
CA LEU A 247 5.18 -11.18 2.32
C LEU A 247 4.14 -10.12 2.72
N ASP A 248 3.47 -9.50 1.75
CA ASP A 248 2.41 -8.53 1.99
C ASP A 248 1.26 -9.14 2.80
N THR A 249 0.76 -10.27 2.36
CA THR A 249 -0.34 -10.99 3.04
C THR A 249 0.07 -11.45 4.45
N THR A 250 1.30 -11.95 4.61
CA THR A 250 1.82 -12.35 5.92
C THR A 250 1.82 -11.19 6.88
N VAL A 251 2.28 -10.01 6.48
CA VAL A 251 2.28 -8.83 7.35
C VAL A 251 0.85 -8.34 7.64
N ALA A 252 -0.07 -8.41 6.69
CA ALA A 252 -1.47 -8.09 6.95
C ALA A 252 -2.07 -9.02 8.01
N LEU A 253 -1.83 -10.33 7.91
CA LEU A 253 -2.26 -11.30 8.93
C LEU A 253 -1.58 -11.05 10.28
N MET A 254 -0.30 -10.75 10.28
CA MET A 254 0.43 -10.39 11.50
C MET A 254 -0.13 -9.10 12.13
N GLY A 255 -0.54 -8.12 11.33
CA GLY A 255 -1.24 -6.91 11.81
C GLY A 255 -2.53 -7.22 12.57
N GLY A 256 -3.33 -8.16 12.05
CA GLY A 256 -4.52 -8.65 12.76
C GLY A 256 -4.16 -9.40 14.06
N LEU A 257 -3.17 -10.30 14.01
CA LEU A 257 -2.67 -11.02 15.20
C LEU A 257 -2.09 -10.09 16.27
N MET A 258 -1.60 -8.93 15.88
CA MET A 258 -1.07 -7.91 16.79
C MET A 258 -2.18 -7.11 17.47
N ILE A 259 -3.23 -6.77 16.76
CA ILE A 259 -4.25 -5.82 17.19
C ILE A 259 -5.40 -6.50 17.91
N PHE A 260 -6.02 -7.54 17.31
CA PHE A 260 -7.24 -8.14 17.88
C PHE A 260 -7.06 -8.78 19.26
N PRO A 261 -5.97 -9.51 19.57
CA PRO A 261 -5.75 -10.02 20.91
C PRO A 261 -5.73 -8.92 21.97
N ALA A 262 -5.08 -7.78 21.68
CA ALA A 262 -5.02 -6.65 22.60
C ALA A 262 -6.37 -5.95 22.74
N VAL A 263 -7.08 -5.67 21.65
CA VAL A 263 -8.41 -5.04 21.67
C VAL A 263 -9.41 -5.84 22.52
N PHE A 264 -9.48 -7.15 22.31
CA PHE A 264 -10.42 -8.04 23.05
C PHE A 264 -9.98 -8.26 24.50
N ALA A 265 -8.68 -8.28 24.81
CA ALA A 265 -8.18 -8.40 26.19
C ALA A 265 -8.59 -7.20 27.05
N PHE A 266 -8.73 -6.03 26.45
CA PHE A 266 -9.20 -4.82 27.15
C PHE A 266 -10.73 -4.57 26.99
N GLY A 267 -11.47 -5.55 26.47
CA GLY A 267 -12.94 -5.47 26.34
C GLY A 267 -13.42 -4.40 25.35
N MET A 268 -12.56 -3.98 24.42
CA MET A 268 -12.90 -2.96 23.44
C MET A 268 -13.55 -3.56 22.18
N GLU A 269 -14.37 -2.77 21.51
CA GLU A 269 -15.02 -3.16 20.26
C GLU A 269 -14.02 -3.09 19.09
N PRO A 270 -14.00 -4.10 18.19
CA PRO A 270 -13.07 -4.13 17.07
C PRO A 270 -13.46 -3.22 15.89
N ASN A 271 -14.67 -2.67 15.87
CA ASN A 271 -15.27 -1.87 14.80
C ASN A 271 -15.08 -0.35 14.96
N GLN A 272 -13.90 0.07 15.42
CA GLN A 272 -13.60 1.48 15.73
C GLN A 272 -13.07 2.29 14.52
N GLY A 273 -13.07 1.69 13.32
CA GLY A 273 -12.62 2.37 12.11
C GLY A 273 -11.16 2.82 12.14
N PRO A 274 -10.82 3.89 11.39
CA PRO A 274 -9.45 4.40 11.30
C PRO A 274 -8.84 4.88 12.63
N THR A 275 -9.67 5.19 13.64
CA THR A 275 -9.23 5.66 14.96
C THR A 275 -8.62 4.56 15.82
N LEU A 276 -8.84 3.28 15.45
CA LEU A 276 -8.36 2.12 16.20
C LEU A 276 -6.88 2.19 16.56
N VAL A 277 -6.04 2.60 15.62
CA VAL A 277 -4.58 2.59 15.80
C VAL A 277 -4.05 3.80 16.56
N PHE A 278 -4.62 4.99 16.35
CA PHE A 278 -4.09 6.23 16.94
C PHE A 278 -4.84 6.71 18.18
N GLN A 279 -5.98 6.11 18.49
CA GLN A 279 -6.76 6.42 19.73
C GLN A 279 -6.82 5.23 20.67
N ILE A 280 -7.22 4.07 20.17
CA ILE A 280 -7.48 2.90 21.01
C ILE A 280 -6.17 2.23 21.47
N LEU A 281 -5.25 1.98 20.53
CA LEU A 281 -4.00 1.28 20.90
C LEU A 281 -3.10 2.07 21.87
N PRO A 282 -2.92 3.40 21.76
CA PRO A 282 -2.19 4.16 22.78
C PRO A 282 -2.79 4.01 24.18
N HIS A 283 -4.12 4.03 24.28
CA HIS A 283 -4.80 3.81 25.55
C HIS A 283 -4.58 2.38 26.08
N ILE A 284 -4.68 1.35 25.22
CA ILE A 284 -4.35 -0.03 25.61
C ILE A 284 -2.90 -0.13 26.11
N PHE A 285 -1.97 0.53 25.43
CA PHE A 285 -0.57 0.52 25.84
C PHE A 285 -0.34 1.24 27.16
N SER A 286 -1.08 2.32 27.50
CA SER A 286 -0.96 3.02 28.78
C SER A 286 -1.39 2.15 29.96
N GLU A 287 -2.41 1.30 29.78
CA GLU A 287 -2.92 0.37 30.79
C GLU A 287 -2.06 -0.91 30.96
N MET A 288 -1.16 -1.19 29.99
CA MET A 288 -0.41 -2.43 29.93
C MET A 288 0.94 -2.31 30.67
N PRO A 289 1.33 -3.28 31.52
CA PRO A 289 2.68 -3.31 32.10
C PRO A 289 3.77 -3.30 31.02
N GLY A 290 4.65 -2.28 31.05
CA GLY A 290 5.68 -2.06 30.04
C GLY A 290 5.15 -1.52 28.72
N GLY A 291 3.90 -1.07 28.67
CA GLY A 291 3.21 -0.63 27.46
C GLY A 291 3.86 0.56 26.77
N ASN A 292 4.54 1.46 27.51
CA ASN A 292 5.31 2.57 26.93
C ASN A 292 6.34 2.07 25.89
N ILE A 293 7.07 1.00 26.22
CA ILE A 293 8.07 0.40 25.31
C ILE A 293 7.38 -0.31 24.15
N VAL A 294 6.30 -1.05 24.44
CA VAL A 294 5.52 -1.76 23.41
C VAL A 294 4.89 -0.76 22.44
N GLY A 295 4.32 0.33 22.95
CA GLY A 295 3.75 1.41 22.13
C GLY A 295 4.82 2.08 21.26
N ALA A 296 5.99 2.37 21.82
CA ALA A 296 7.10 2.94 21.04
C ALA A 296 7.56 1.98 19.93
N PHE A 297 7.67 0.68 20.18
CA PHE A 297 7.99 -0.32 19.16
C PHE A 297 6.88 -0.43 18.11
N PHE A 298 5.61 -0.36 18.51
CA PHE A 298 4.48 -0.36 17.59
C PHE A 298 4.50 0.86 16.65
N PHE A 299 4.68 2.07 17.17
CA PHE A 299 4.74 3.27 16.34
C PHE A 299 6.03 3.36 15.51
N LEU A 300 7.15 2.83 16.00
CA LEU A 300 8.37 2.68 15.22
C LEU A 300 8.17 1.73 14.04
N LEU A 301 7.49 0.61 14.26
CA LEU A 301 7.10 -0.33 13.23
C LEU A 301 6.21 0.35 12.16
N LEU A 302 5.20 1.13 12.58
CA LEU A 302 4.36 1.91 11.66
C LEU A 302 5.17 2.93 10.86
N CYS A 303 6.11 3.62 11.51
CA CYS A 303 7.01 4.57 10.85
C CYS A 303 7.87 3.90 9.78
N ILE A 304 8.44 2.73 10.08
CA ILE A 304 9.24 1.94 9.13
C ILE A 304 8.36 1.46 7.96
N ALA A 305 7.18 0.93 8.23
CA ALA A 305 6.23 0.49 7.21
C ALA A 305 5.80 1.65 6.29
N ALA A 306 5.52 2.81 6.87
CA ALA A 306 5.21 4.01 6.10
C ALA A 306 6.39 4.48 5.24
N LEU A 307 7.62 4.43 5.79
CA LEU A 307 8.83 4.86 5.10
C LEU A 307 9.13 3.98 3.87
N THR A 308 9.02 2.67 4.00
CA THR A 308 9.25 1.74 2.87
C THR A 308 8.24 1.95 1.74
N SER A 309 6.98 2.26 2.05
CA SER A 309 5.94 2.57 1.06
C SER A 309 6.15 3.96 0.43
N THR A 310 6.42 5.00 1.20
CA THR A 310 6.57 6.35 0.65
C THR A 310 7.81 6.53 -0.21
N ILE A 311 8.89 5.78 0.04
CA ILE A 311 10.06 5.70 -0.84
C ILE A 311 9.64 5.31 -2.27
N SER A 312 8.80 4.30 -2.41
CA SER A 312 8.33 3.84 -3.71
C SER A 312 7.34 4.80 -4.36
N MET A 313 6.48 5.43 -3.57
CA MET A 313 5.54 6.45 -4.05
C MET A 313 6.27 7.67 -4.63
N ILE A 314 7.32 8.16 -3.97
CA ILE A 314 8.16 9.27 -4.45
C ILE A 314 8.94 8.88 -5.72
N GLU A 315 9.34 7.60 -5.83
CA GLU A 315 10.10 7.11 -6.98
C GLU A 315 9.28 7.15 -8.28
N VAL A 316 7.96 6.97 -8.24
CA VAL A 316 7.11 6.98 -9.45
C VAL A 316 7.17 8.33 -10.17
N PRO A 317 6.79 9.47 -9.58
CA PRO A 317 6.94 10.77 -10.21
C PRO A 317 8.41 11.16 -10.40
N GLY A 318 9.31 10.73 -9.51
CA GLY A 318 10.75 10.92 -9.64
C GLY A 318 11.30 10.28 -10.91
N SER A 319 10.93 9.03 -11.18
CA SER A 319 11.35 8.30 -12.37
C SER A 319 10.88 8.99 -13.67
N TRP A 320 9.67 9.54 -13.67
CA TRP A 320 9.16 10.32 -14.79
C TRP A 320 9.99 11.59 -15.05
N LEU A 321 10.34 12.33 -14.01
CA LEU A 321 11.19 13.53 -14.14
C LEU A 321 12.59 13.17 -14.67
N ILE A 322 13.15 12.03 -14.24
CA ILE A 322 14.44 11.54 -14.72
C ILE A 322 14.35 11.13 -16.20
N ASP A 323 13.34 10.35 -16.56
CA ASP A 323 13.22 9.78 -17.91
C ASP A 323 12.82 10.82 -18.96
N GLU A 324 11.78 11.61 -18.67
CA GLU A 324 11.18 12.52 -19.64
C GLU A 324 11.80 13.91 -19.61
N LYS A 325 12.14 14.42 -18.41
CA LYS A 325 12.72 15.74 -18.26
C LYS A 325 14.25 15.74 -18.17
N LYS A 326 14.86 14.53 -18.14
CA LYS A 326 16.32 14.35 -18.04
C LYS A 326 16.92 15.02 -16.80
N TRP A 327 16.16 15.13 -15.72
CA TRP A 327 16.64 15.68 -14.47
C TRP A 327 17.57 14.70 -13.76
N SER A 328 18.51 15.26 -12.98
CA SER A 328 19.31 14.42 -12.08
C SER A 328 18.41 13.84 -10.98
N ARG A 329 18.77 12.66 -10.48
CA ARG A 329 18.02 11.97 -9.44
C ARG A 329 17.79 12.84 -8.20
N LYS A 330 18.84 13.57 -7.76
CA LYS A 330 18.70 14.49 -6.62
C LYS A 330 17.69 15.59 -6.89
N LYS A 331 17.77 16.25 -8.07
CA LYS A 331 16.82 17.31 -8.45
C LYS A 331 15.38 16.79 -8.52
N ALA A 332 15.17 15.62 -9.11
CA ALA A 332 13.85 14.98 -9.20
C ALA A 332 13.29 14.66 -7.81
N ALA A 333 14.07 14.02 -6.94
CA ALA A 333 13.65 13.67 -5.58
C ALA A 333 13.28 14.91 -4.75
N TRP A 334 14.09 15.95 -4.77
CA TRP A 334 13.79 17.21 -4.07
C TRP A 334 12.53 17.88 -4.60
N ALA A 335 12.35 17.95 -5.91
CA ALA A 335 11.17 18.57 -6.51
C ALA A 335 9.88 17.82 -6.11
N VAL A 336 9.88 16.49 -6.15
CA VAL A 336 8.73 15.67 -5.73
C VAL A 336 8.46 15.86 -4.24
N ALA A 337 9.49 15.84 -3.41
CA ALA A 337 9.35 15.98 -1.95
C ALA A 337 8.81 17.38 -1.57
N ILE A 338 9.35 18.45 -2.15
CA ILE A 338 8.86 19.81 -1.89
C ILE A 338 7.41 19.95 -2.34
N ALA A 339 7.07 19.45 -3.54
CA ALA A 339 5.71 19.45 -4.01
C ALA A 339 4.78 18.63 -3.08
N ALA A 340 5.19 17.44 -2.65
CA ALA A 340 4.42 16.63 -1.72
C ALA A 340 4.19 17.34 -0.37
N ILE A 341 5.18 18.08 0.15
CA ILE A 341 5.03 18.89 1.36
C ILE A 341 4.00 19.99 1.11
N VAL A 342 4.11 20.77 0.04
CA VAL A 342 3.19 21.86 -0.27
C VAL A 342 1.76 21.35 -0.39
N PHE A 343 1.54 20.28 -1.15
CA PHE A 343 0.20 19.68 -1.33
C PHE A 343 -0.28 18.90 -0.09
N GLY A 344 0.61 18.53 0.82
CA GLY A 344 0.27 17.83 2.07
C GLY A 344 -0.10 18.77 3.23
N ILE A 345 0.31 20.05 3.20
CA ILE A 345 -0.03 21.02 4.25
C ILE A 345 -1.56 21.11 4.49
N PRO A 346 -2.42 21.23 3.47
CA PRO A 346 -3.87 21.23 3.70
C PRO A 346 -4.36 19.96 4.42
N SER A 347 -3.80 18.79 4.08
CA SER A 347 -4.11 17.53 4.80
C SER A 347 -3.64 17.58 6.24
N ALA A 348 -2.45 18.11 6.52
CA ALA A 348 -1.93 18.26 7.87
C ALA A 348 -2.79 19.18 8.74
N LEU A 349 -3.42 20.20 8.14
CA LEU A 349 -4.28 21.14 8.85
C LEU A 349 -5.74 20.70 8.97
N SER A 350 -6.15 19.64 8.28
CA SER A 350 -7.55 19.23 8.14
C SER A 350 -8.08 18.32 9.26
N LYS A 351 -7.30 18.11 10.30
CA LYS A 351 -7.69 17.29 11.47
C LYS A 351 -7.73 18.13 12.75
N GLY A 352 -8.47 19.24 12.70
CA GLY A 352 -8.72 20.13 13.84
C GLY A 352 -7.88 21.42 13.85
N ALA A 353 -6.82 21.52 13.06
CA ALA A 353 -5.95 22.70 13.05
C ALA A 353 -6.51 23.89 12.21
N ASN A 354 -7.39 23.62 11.26
CA ASN A 354 -8.06 24.63 10.44
C ASN A 354 -9.52 24.24 10.20
N ASP A 355 -10.47 25.05 10.66
CA ASP A 355 -11.91 24.76 10.61
C ASP A 355 -12.43 24.53 9.19
N THR A 356 -11.99 25.35 8.22
CA THR A 356 -12.43 25.24 6.82
C THR A 356 -12.02 23.91 6.21
N LEU A 357 -10.78 23.47 6.44
CA LEU A 357 -10.25 22.19 5.91
C LEU A 357 -10.78 20.99 6.68
N THR A 358 -11.06 21.14 7.99
CA THR A 358 -11.61 20.10 8.84
C THR A 358 -13.07 19.81 8.50
N ASN A 359 -13.86 20.88 8.26
CA ASN A 359 -15.30 20.79 7.98
C ASN A 359 -15.62 20.74 6.47
N MET A 360 -14.60 20.73 5.60
CA MET A 360 -14.80 20.52 4.17
C MET A 360 -15.46 19.17 3.95
N SER A 361 -16.51 19.13 3.14
CA SER A 361 -17.23 17.88 2.86
C SER A 361 -17.60 17.77 1.40
N ILE A 362 -17.60 16.54 0.90
CA ILE A 362 -18.15 16.17 -0.40
C ILE A 362 -19.20 15.09 -0.22
N GLN A 363 -20.23 15.16 -1.06
CA GLN A 363 -21.22 14.10 -1.17
C GLN A 363 -20.87 13.22 -2.37
N PHE A 364 -20.70 11.94 -2.13
CA PHE A 364 -20.45 10.97 -3.18
C PHE A 364 -21.29 9.73 -2.94
N SER A 365 -22.21 9.45 -3.84
CA SER A 365 -23.02 8.23 -3.83
C SER A 365 -23.70 7.92 -2.48
N GLY A 366 -24.26 8.95 -1.82
CA GLY A 366 -24.93 8.82 -0.53
C GLY A 366 -23.99 8.81 0.70
N MET A 367 -22.69 8.82 0.49
CA MET A 367 -21.69 8.97 1.57
C MET A 367 -21.25 10.42 1.70
N THR A 368 -21.17 10.91 2.93
CA THR A 368 -20.54 12.21 3.24
C THR A 368 -19.11 11.96 3.68
N ILE A 369 -18.15 12.49 2.94
CA ILE A 369 -16.73 12.42 3.26
C ILE A 369 -16.33 13.78 3.79
N THR A 370 -15.86 13.83 5.03
CA THR A 370 -15.50 15.08 5.73
C THR A 370 -13.99 15.15 5.95
N SER A 371 -13.46 16.36 5.99
CA SER A 371 -12.07 16.76 6.03
C SER A 371 -11.33 16.63 4.69
N PHE A 372 -10.44 17.58 4.46
CA PHE A 372 -9.62 17.59 3.23
C PHE A 372 -8.78 16.32 3.09
N MET A 373 -8.19 15.81 4.18
CA MET A 373 -7.39 14.58 4.16
C MET A 373 -8.23 13.38 3.72
N ASP A 374 -9.43 13.21 4.28
CA ASP A 374 -10.29 12.06 3.96
C ASP A 374 -10.82 12.15 2.52
N ILE A 375 -11.05 13.37 2.01
CA ILE A 375 -11.38 13.61 0.60
C ILE A 375 -10.21 13.18 -0.30
N MET A 376 -8.98 13.54 0.06
CA MET A 376 -7.77 13.14 -0.69
C MET A 376 -7.57 11.62 -0.66
N ASP A 377 -7.79 10.97 0.50
CA ASP A 377 -7.71 9.50 0.62
C ASP A 377 -8.79 8.82 -0.22
N PHE A 378 -10.02 9.32 -0.20
CA PHE A 378 -11.09 8.79 -1.01
C PHE A 378 -10.77 8.91 -2.51
N ILE A 379 -10.39 10.09 -2.97
CA ILE A 379 -10.14 10.35 -4.40
C ILE A 379 -8.94 9.53 -4.89
N TRP A 380 -7.79 9.65 -4.23
CA TRP A 380 -6.52 9.10 -4.72
C TRP A 380 -6.19 7.74 -4.12
N GLY A 381 -6.52 7.51 -2.86
CA GLY A 381 -6.24 6.25 -2.15
C GLY A 381 -7.31 5.17 -2.29
N SER A 382 -8.49 5.50 -2.84
CA SER A 382 -9.58 4.54 -3.00
C SER A 382 -10.16 4.53 -4.41
N PHE A 383 -10.58 5.68 -4.96
CA PHE A 383 -11.29 5.75 -6.23
C PHE A 383 -10.35 5.58 -7.44
N PHE A 384 -9.33 6.43 -7.57
CA PHE A 384 -8.45 6.40 -8.74
C PHE A 384 -7.54 5.18 -8.78
N ILE A 385 -7.16 4.57 -7.67
CA ILE A 385 -6.42 3.30 -7.65
C ILE A 385 -7.17 2.22 -8.46
N VAL A 386 -8.47 2.09 -8.22
CA VAL A 386 -9.31 1.09 -8.89
C VAL A 386 -9.43 1.39 -10.39
N ILE A 387 -9.61 2.67 -10.76
CA ILE A 387 -9.67 3.10 -12.15
C ILE A 387 -8.35 2.81 -12.88
N VAL A 388 -7.20 3.16 -12.29
CA VAL A 388 -5.89 2.87 -12.88
C VAL A 388 -5.67 1.38 -13.06
N SER A 389 -6.06 0.56 -12.06
CA SER A 389 -5.97 -0.90 -12.15
C SER A 389 -6.78 -1.44 -13.33
N LEU A 390 -7.98 -0.88 -13.58
CA LEU A 390 -8.77 -1.23 -14.76
C LEU A 390 -8.06 -0.84 -16.06
N PHE A 391 -7.49 0.38 -16.13
CA PHE A 391 -6.74 0.82 -17.31
C PHE A 391 -5.56 -0.10 -17.62
N VAL A 392 -4.74 -0.44 -16.61
CA VAL A 392 -3.60 -1.35 -16.78
C VAL A 392 -4.09 -2.73 -17.22
N CYS A 393 -5.14 -3.25 -16.59
CA CYS A 393 -5.69 -4.57 -16.88
C CYS A 393 -6.21 -4.67 -18.33
N LEU A 394 -7.04 -3.72 -18.74
CA LEU A 394 -7.57 -3.66 -20.12
C LEU A 394 -6.46 -3.42 -21.13
N TYR A 395 -5.50 -2.55 -20.81
CA TYR A 395 -4.39 -2.25 -21.70
C TYR A 395 -3.53 -3.48 -21.97
N VAL A 396 -3.15 -4.22 -20.94
CA VAL A 396 -2.37 -5.46 -21.09
C VAL A 396 -3.19 -6.57 -21.72
N GLY A 397 -4.45 -6.76 -21.29
CA GLY A 397 -5.29 -7.85 -21.75
C GLY A 397 -5.75 -7.74 -23.21
N TRP A 398 -5.95 -6.50 -23.70
CA TRP A 398 -6.61 -6.30 -24.98
C TRP A 398 -5.83 -5.44 -25.98
N ILE A 399 -4.97 -4.52 -25.53
CA ILE A 399 -4.23 -3.62 -26.43
C ILE A 399 -2.83 -4.16 -26.73
N ILE A 400 -2.00 -4.40 -25.70
CA ILE A 400 -0.68 -5.04 -25.88
C ILE A 400 -0.86 -6.49 -26.32
N GLY A 401 -1.85 -7.16 -25.74
CA GLY A 401 -2.12 -8.58 -25.88
C GLY A 401 -1.28 -9.44 -24.94
N PRO A 402 -1.88 -10.51 -24.38
CA PRO A 402 -1.20 -11.36 -23.37
C PRO A 402 0.08 -12.00 -23.86
N ALA A 403 0.23 -12.29 -25.15
CA ALA A 403 1.38 -12.99 -25.69
C ALA A 403 2.72 -12.30 -25.38
N LYS A 404 2.79 -10.96 -25.48
CA LYS A 404 4.02 -10.20 -25.16
C LYS A 404 4.36 -10.28 -23.68
N ILE A 405 3.35 -10.21 -22.82
CA ILE A 405 3.54 -10.29 -21.37
C ILE A 405 3.85 -11.72 -20.93
N ILE A 406 3.23 -12.73 -21.53
CA ILE A 406 3.56 -14.15 -21.29
C ILE A 406 5.01 -14.44 -21.65
N ALA A 407 5.51 -13.91 -22.77
CA ALA A 407 6.92 -14.03 -23.14
C ALA A 407 7.81 -13.44 -22.03
N GLU A 408 7.49 -12.24 -21.56
CA GLU A 408 8.22 -11.57 -20.49
C GLU A 408 8.15 -12.33 -19.15
N LEU A 409 6.99 -12.87 -18.77
CA LEU A 409 6.81 -13.68 -17.56
C LEU A 409 7.53 -15.02 -17.64
N SER A 410 7.67 -15.58 -18.85
CA SER A 410 8.36 -16.84 -19.09
C SER A 410 9.88 -16.72 -19.01
N GLU A 411 10.43 -15.52 -19.18
CA GLU A 411 11.84 -15.24 -18.89
C GLU A 411 12.14 -15.53 -17.42
N GLY A 412 13.11 -16.42 -17.16
CA GLY A 412 13.42 -16.88 -15.80
C GLY A 412 12.42 -17.86 -15.16
N THR A 413 11.30 -18.17 -15.85
CA THR A 413 10.30 -19.19 -15.43
C THR A 413 9.63 -19.83 -16.65
N PRO A 414 10.35 -20.65 -17.44
CA PRO A 414 9.77 -21.29 -18.64
C PRO A 414 8.53 -22.15 -18.35
N SER A 415 8.45 -22.77 -17.16
CA SER A 415 7.32 -23.57 -16.73
C SER A 415 5.99 -22.80 -16.69
N PHE A 416 6.02 -21.48 -16.60
CA PHE A 416 4.80 -20.63 -16.62
C PHE A 416 3.98 -20.84 -17.91
N SER A 417 4.65 -20.97 -19.06
CA SER A 417 4.02 -21.17 -20.36
C SER A 417 4.03 -22.63 -20.85
N THR A 418 4.89 -23.50 -20.28
CA THR A 418 5.06 -24.87 -20.79
C THR A 418 4.50 -25.95 -19.89
N ALA A 419 4.54 -25.78 -18.55
CA ALA A 419 4.01 -26.77 -17.63
C ALA A 419 2.47 -26.77 -17.66
N LYS A 420 1.88 -27.93 -17.86
CA LYS A 420 0.42 -28.12 -17.87
C LYS A 420 -0.04 -28.81 -16.59
N PHE A 421 -1.11 -28.27 -16.00
CA PHE A 421 -1.88 -28.91 -14.96
C PHE A 421 -3.32 -29.08 -15.47
N ALA A 422 -3.85 -30.30 -15.44
CA ALA A 422 -5.17 -30.62 -16.03
C ALA A 422 -5.32 -30.13 -17.49
N GLY A 423 -4.25 -30.17 -18.28
CA GLY A 423 -4.26 -29.76 -19.69
C GLY A 423 -4.07 -28.26 -19.95
N VAL A 424 -4.05 -27.42 -18.90
CA VAL A 424 -3.97 -25.96 -19.01
C VAL A 424 -2.65 -25.44 -18.40
N THR A 425 -2.05 -24.42 -19.03
CA THR A 425 -0.82 -23.78 -18.49
C THR A 425 -1.17 -22.61 -17.57
N ALA A 426 -0.26 -22.24 -16.65
CA ALA A 426 -0.42 -21.07 -15.81
C ALA A 426 -0.58 -19.78 -16.65
N ALA A 427 0.08 -19.70 -17.79
CA ALA A 427 -0.05 -18.59 -18.74
C ALA A 427 -1.48 -18.46 -19.32
N GLN A 428 -2.12 -19.58 -19.64
CA GLN A 428 -3.50 -19.60 -20.14
C GLN A 428 -4.48 -19.15 -19.04
N VAL A 429 -4.33 -19.67 -17.81
CA VAL A 429 -5.15 -19.26 -16.67
C VAL A 429 -4.98 -17.76 -16.42
N TRP A 430 -3.74 -17.28 -16.31
CA TRP A 430 -3.46 -15.86 -16.11
C TRP A 430 -4.07 -14.99 -17.23
N SER A 431 -3.91 -15.40 -18.49
CA SER A 431 -4.47 -14.67 -19.64
C SER A 431 -5.99 -14.56 -19.57
N PHE A 432 -6.67 -15.63 -19.15
CA PHE A 432 -8.13 -15.62 -18.94
C PHE A 432 -8.53 -14.65 -17.83
N PHE A 433 -7.82 -14.70 -16.68
CA PHE A 433 -8.09 -13.80 -15.55
C PHE A 433 -7.91 -12.33 -15.95
N ILE A 434 -6.82 -11.98 -16.61
CA ILE A 434 -6.53 -10.58 -17.00
C ILE A 434 -7.47 -10.05 -18.07
N ARG A 435 -7.96 -10.91 -18.98
CA ARG A 435 -8.88 -10.47 -20.02
C ARG A 435 -10.31 -10.34 -19.56
N PHE A 436 -10.76 -11.21 -18.65
CA PHE A 436 -12.18 -11.33 -18.35
C PHE A 436 -12.49 -11.15 -16.87
N ILE A 437 -11.84 -11.91 -15.98
CA ILE A 437 -12.19 -11.91 -14.56
C ILE A 437 -11.80 -10.60 -13.88
N CYS A 438 -10.53 -10.20 -14.00
CA CYS A 438 -10.05 -8.99 -13.35
C CYS A 438 -10.82 -7.74 -13.81
N PRO A 439 -11.00 -7.45 -15.13
CA PRO A 439 -11.79 -6.29 -15.54
C PRO A 439 -13.22 -6.33 -15.04
N LEU A 440 -13.89 -7.50 -15.14
CA LEU A 440 -15.27 -7.64 -14.67
C LEU A 440 -15.38 -7.31 -13.18
N VAL A 441 -14.52 -7.88 -12.37
CA VAL A 441 -14.52 -7.67 -10.91
C VAL A 441 -14.20 -6.20 -10.59
N ILE A 442 -13.23 -5.60 -11.26
CA ILE A 442 -12.90 -4.18 -11.06
C ILE A 442 -14.07 -3.26 -11.45
N ILE A 443 -14.75 -3.55 -12.57
CA ILE A 443 -15.94 -2.80 -12.98
C ILE A 443 -17.05 -2.91 -11.94
N ILE A 444 -17.29 -4.09 -11.37
CA ILE A 444 -18.27 -4.28 -10.30
C ILE A 444 -17.93 -3.39 -9.09
N VAL A 445 -16.64 -3.31 -8.70
CA VAL A 445 -16.20 -2.41 -7.61
C VAL A 445 -16.50 -0.94 -7.95
N ILE A 446 -16.19 -0.52 -9.18
CA ILE A 446 -16.46 0.86 -9.60
C ILE A 446 -17.97 1.14 -9.56
N LEU A 447 -18.80 0.27 -10.11
CA LEU A 447 -20.25 0.44 -10.12
C LEU A 447 -20.84 0.49 -8.71
N ASN A 448 -20.33 -0.32 -7.80
CA ASN A 448 -20.75 -0.26 -6.40
C ASN A 448 -20.36 1.06 -5.72
N GLN A 449 -19.21 1.65 -6.06
CA GLN A 449 -18.86 2.98 -5.54
C GLN A 449 -19.86 4.06 -5.97
N PHE A 450 -20.59 3.84 -7.07
CA PHE A 450 -21.68 4.70 -7.53
C PHE A 450 -23.07 4.28 -7.05
N ASN A 451 -23.16 3.32 -6.11
CA ASN A 451 -24.43 2.76 -5.59
C ASN A 451 -25.38 2.30 -6.73
N VAL A 452 -24.83 1.65 -7.76
CA VAL A 452 -25.65 1.14 -8.89
C VAL A 452 -26.42 -0.11 -8.47
N PHE A 453 -25.96 -0.83 -7.43
CA PHE A 453 -26.65 -1.97 -6.79
C PHE A 453 -26.25 -2.11 -5.33
#